data_5e987ab34316f87d68dd9a69a11db8f2
#
_entry.id   5e987ab34316f87d68dd9a69a11db8f2
#
_cell.length_a   1.000
_cell.length_b   1.000
_cell.length_c   1.000
_cell.angle_alpha   90.00
_cell.angle_beta   90.00
_cell.angle_gamma   90.00
#
_symmetry.space_group_name_H-M   'P 1'
#
loop_
_entity.id
_entity.type
_entity.pdbx_description
1 polymer ?
#
loop_
_entity_poly.entity_id
_entity_poly.type
_entity_poly.pdbx_seq_one_letter_code
_entity_poly.pdbx_strand_id
1 'polypeptide(L)'
;MEDISPMKPIIVDPQTTTRAAAFELWMDAPNPMVTLFKTLGVTPLLKASQRQTLKFNMLLCWCIGMAASGIKEFYMLPVGHSLMRYDTIAVNTIVKNRRGEVSSCDIPFSADLAQFDRDYICLTRHVAESCKNHDLPDSMVIGTSAIIDTEIDGAVGMYSGIFN
;
A
#
# COMPACT_ATOMS: atom_id res chain seq x y z
N MET A 1 -4.41 27.78 -3.12
CA MET A 1 -3.96 26.40 -2.85
C MET A 1 -4.60 25.59 -3.96
N GLU A 2 -3.83 25.30 -5.01
CA GLU A 2 -4.35 24.49 -6.12
C GLU A 2 -4.71 23.11 -5.57
N ASP A 3 -5.94 22.72 -5.82
CA ASP A 3 -6.45 21.37 -5.50
C ASP A 3 -5.80 20.41 -6.51
N ILE A 4 -4.63 19.86 -6.13
CA ILE A 4 -3.96 18.85 -6.93
C ILE A 4 -4.66 17.52 -6.61
N SER A 5 -5.88 17.38 -7.13
CA SER A 5 -6.51 16.06 -7.20
C SER A 5 -5.60 15.12 -8.01
N PRO A 6 -5.36 13.89 -7.55
CA PRO A 6 -4.55 12.93 -8.31
C PRO A 6 -5.14 12.76 -9.71
N MET A 7 -4.29 12.76 -10.73
CA MET A 7 -4.73 12.52 -12.09
C MET A 7 -5.23 11.07 -12.19
N LYS A 8 -6.30 10.87 -12.98
CA LYS A 8 -6.82 9.53 -13.23
C LYS A 8 -5.74 8.66 -13.88
N PRO A 9 -5.66 7.39 -13.49
CA PRO A 9 -4.71 6.47 -14.09
C PRO A 9 -4.93 6.34 -15.59
N ILE A 10 -3.84 6.20 -16.34
CA ILE A 10 -3.87 6.11 -17.80
C ILE A 10 -3.52 4.71 -18.27
N ILE A 11 -4.15 4.28 -19.37
CA ILE A 11 -3.79 3.03 -20.04
C ILE A 11 -2.45 3.21 -20.74
N VAL A 12 -1.56 2.26 -20.53
CA VAL A 12 -0.23 2.22 -21.13
C VAL A 12 -0.11 0.94 -21.95
N ASP A 13 0.48 1.05 -23.15
CA ASP A 13 0.83 -0.12 -23.93
C ASP A 13 1.97 -0.88 -23.23
N PRO A 14 1.77 -2.13 -22.79
CA PRO A 14 2.80 -2.92 -22.13
C PRO A 14 4.09 -3.03 -22.94
N GLN A 15 3.98 -3.08 -24.27
CA GLN A 15 5.14 -3.21 -25.16
C GLN A 15 6.09 -2.01 -25.12
N THR A 16 5.61 -0.87 -24.67
CA THR A 16 6.42 0.35 -24.50
C THR A 16 7.10 0.42 -23.13
N THR A 17 6.94 -0.60 -22.30
CA THR A 17 7.45 -0.64 -20.92
C THR A 17 8.46 -1.75 -20.70
N THR A 18 9.22 -1.66 -19.61
CA THR A 18 10.09 -2.75 -19.16
C THR A 18 9.30 -3.96 -18.64
N ARG A 19 7.97 -3.87 -18.57
CA ARG A 19 7.09 -4.92 -18.05
C ARG A 19 6.39 -5.76 -19.12
N ALA A 20 6.67 -5.56 -20.40
CA ALA A 20 6.01 -6.26 -21.51
C ALA A 20 5.95 -7.77 -21.30
N ALA A 21 7.11 -8.41 -21.18
CA ALA A 21 7.21 -9.87 -21.01
C ALA A 21 6.54 -10.35 -19.69
N ALA A 22 6.70 -9.59 -18.60
CA ALA A 22 6.04 -9.92 -17.33
C ALA A 22 4.53 -9.78 -17.45
N PHE A 23 4.04 -8.75 -18.13
CA PHE A 23 2.61 -8.54 -18.31
C PHE A 23 1.96 -9.71 -19.08
N GLU A 24 2.53 -10.12 -20.24
CA GLU A 24 2.05 -11.25 -21.03
C GLU A 24 2.05 -12.55 -20.20
N LEU A 25 3.17 -12.84 -19.52
CA LEU A 25 3.30 -14.03 -18.69
C LEU A 25 2.24 -14.08 -17.57
N TRP A 26 1.94 -12.94 -16.96
CA TRP A 26 1.07 -12.89 -15.79
C TRP A 26 -0.41 -12.84 -16.16
N MET A 27 -0.74 -12.24 -17.32
CA MET A 27 -2.11 -12.21 -17.81
C MET A 27 -2.64 -13.61 -18.14
N ASP A 28 -1.77 -14.51 -18.60
CA ASP A 28 -2.09 -15.90 -18.93
C ASP A 28 -1.89 -16.87 -17.74
N ALA A 29 -1.33 -16.39 -16.62
CA ALA A 29 -1.06 -17.24 -15.48
C ALA A 29 -2.32 -17.58 -14.69
N PRO A 30 -2.58 -18.87 -14.36
CA PRO A 30 -3.73 -19.27 -13.55
C PRO A 30 -3.73 -18.66 -12.14
N ASN A 31 -2.56 -18.32 -11.63
CA ASN A 31 -2.35 -17.70 -10.33
C ASN A 31 -1.17 -16.71 -10.40
N PRO A 32 -1.42 -15.45 -10.77
CA PRO A 32 -0.36 -14.45 -10.95
C PRO A 32 0.12 -13.87 -9.61
N MET A 33 0.59 -14.72 -8.71
CA MET A 33 1.08 -14.33 -7.39
C MET A 33 2.49 -14.84 -7.14
N VAL A 34 3.35 -13.96 -6.60
CA VAL A 34 4.67 -14.33 -6.07
C VAL A 34 4.75 -13.93 -4.61
N THR A 35 5.11 -14.88 -3.74
CA THR A 35 5.34 -14.63 -2.33
C THR A 35 6.84 -14.64 -2.05
N LEU A 36 7.35 -13.58 -1.46
CA LEU A 36 8.73 -13.44 -1.02
C LEU A 36 8.79 -13.29 0.49
N PHE A 37 9.68 -14.05 1.13
CA PHE A 37 9.93 -13.95 2.57
C PHE A 37 11.25 -13.23 2.82
N LYS A 38 11.21 -12.22 3.69
CA LYS A 38 12.41 -11.48 4.12
C LYS A 38 12.31 -11.10 5.58
N THR A 39 13.30 -11.51 6.37
CA THR A 39 13.45 -11.03 7.75
C THR A 39 14.18 -9.68 7.75
N LEU A 40 13.60 -8.70 8.42
CA LEU A 40 14.18 -7.36 8.55
C LEU A 40 14.39 -7.02 10.04
N GLY A 41 15.54 -6.40 10.36
CA GLY A 41 15.80 -5.88 11.69
C GLY A 41 15.10 -4.53 11.89
N VAL A 42 14.03 -4.51 12.69
CA VAL A 42 13.22 -3.29 12.92
C VAL A 42 13.62 -2.50 14.16
N THR A 43 14.66 -2.92 14.88
CA THR A 43 15.14 -2.24 16.10
C THR A 43 15.45 -0.75 15.90
N PRO A 44 16.13 -0.31 14.80
CA PRO A 44 16.36 1.11 14.58
C PRO A 44 15.07 1.90 14.42
N LEU A 45 14.08 1.31 13.70
CA LEU A 45 12.78 1.92 13.47
C LEU A 45 11.99 2.05 14.77
N LEU A 46 12.01 1.01 15.62
CA LEU A 46 11.37 1.04 16.93
C LEU A 46 11.97 2.15 17.83
N LYS A 47 13.29 2.28 17.85
CA LYS A 47 13.97 3.35 18.59
C LYS A 47 13.61 4.74 18.05
N ALA A 48 13.49 4.91 16.73
CA ALA A 48 13.08 6.17 16.12
C ALA A 48 11.62 6.51 16.48
N SER A 49 10.71 5.55 16.40
CA SER A 49 9.31 5.66 16.82
C SER A 49 9.20 6.16 18.27
N GLN A 50 9.93 5.53 19.19
CA GLN A 50 9.93 5.91 20.61
C GLN A 50 10.51 7.31 20.86
N ARG A 51 11.64 7.66 20.23
CA ARG A 51 12.31 8.96 20.40
C ARG A 51 11.48 10.13 19.87
N GLN A 52 10.73 9.92 18.78
CA GLN A 52 9.95 10.95 18.12
C GLN A 52 8.46 10.90 18.49
N THR A 53 8.08 9.98 19.36
CA THR A 53 6.67 9.77 19.77
C THR A 53 5.76 9.50 18.57
N LEU A 54 6.28 8.82 17.55
CA LEU A 54 5.54 8.41 16.35
C LEU A 54 5.00 6.98 16.51
N LYS A 55 3.87 6.67 15.90
CA LYS A 55 3.36 5.30 15.87
C LYS A 55 4.27 4.42 15.02
N PHE A 56 4.68 3.27 15.56
CA PHE A 56 5.57 2.33 14.86
C PHE A 56 5.00 1.91 13.49
N ASN A 57 3.72 1.52 13.46
CA ASN A 57 3.09 1.09 12.20
C ASN A 57 3.02 2.21 11.17
N MET A 58 2.75 3.45 11.59
CA MET A 58 2.79 4.62 10.70
C MET A 58 4.18 4.79 10.10
N LEU A 59 5.22 4.73 10.93
CA LEU A 59 6.60 4.89 10.47
C LEU A 59 7.04 3.75 9.53
N LEU A 60 6.57 2.51 9.79
CA LEU A 60 6.79 1.38 8.90
C LEU A 60 6.10 1.60 7.54
N CYS A 61 4.84 2.03 7.54
CA CYS A 61 4.11 2.38 6.31
C CYS A 61 4.83 3.48 5.52
N TRP A 62 5.33 4.51 6.20
CA TRP A 62 6.12 5.57 5.57
C TRP A 62 7.39 5.02 4.91
N CYS A 63 8.14 4.15 5.60
CA CYS A 63 9.34 3.51 5.04
C CYS A 63 9.01 2.66 3.79
N ILE A 64 7.89 1.95 3.80
CA ILE A 64 7.41 1.17 2.65
C ILE A 64 7.09 2.11 1.48
N GLY A 65 6.36 3.19 1.72
CA GLY A 65 6.06 4.20 0.72
C GLY A 65 7.32 4.85 0.15
N MET A 66 8.29 5.20 1.00
CA MET A 66 9.60 5.71 0.57
C MET A 66 10.34 4.75 -0.35
N ALA A 67 10.39 3.47 0.01
CA ALA A 67 11.04 2.46 -0.81
C ALA A 67 10.35 2.28 -2.17
N ALA A 68 9.02 2.24 -2.17
CA ALA A 68 8.24 2.04 -3.39
C ALA A 68 8.24 3.27 -4.31
N SER A 69 8.18 4.47 -3.76
CA SER A 69 8.15 5.72 -4.55
C SER A 69 9.39 5.93 -5.42
N GLY A 70 10.52 5.33 -5.06
CA GLY A 70 11.74 5.35 -5.86
C GLY A 70 11.76 4.36 -7.02
N ILE A 71 10.74 3.51 -7.17
CA ILE A 71 10.72 2.41 -8.15
C ILE A 71 9.56 2.65 -9.12
N LYS A 72 9.87 3.01 -10.37
CA LYS A 72 8.86 3.35 -11.40
C LYS A 72 7.86 2.22 -11.70
N GLU A 73 8.26 0.97 -11.51
CA GLU A 73 7.42 -0.20 -11.71
C GLU A 73 6.28 -0.30 -10.71
N PHE A 74 6.42 0.29 -9.51
CA PHE A 74 5.33 0.38 -8.53
C PHE A 74 4.23 1.38 -8.90
N TYR A 75 4.41 2.15 -9.97
CA TYR A 75 3.35 3.01 -10.49
C TYR A 75 2.52 2.36 -11.59
N MET A 76 2.75 1.09 -11.88
CA MET A 76 2.04 0.36 -12.94
C MET A 76 1.38 -0.91 -12.39
N LEU A 77 0.10 -1.08 -12.70
CA LEU A 77 -0.69 -2.24 -12.25
C LEU A 77 -1.50 -2.80 -13.42
N PRO A 78 -1.49 -4.13 -13.63
CA PRO A 78 -2.50 -4.78 -14.46
C PRO A 78 -3.90 -4.61 -13.86
N VAL A 79 -4.84 -4.08 -14.64
CA VAL A 79 -6.25 -3.95 -14.28
C VAL A 79 -7.10 -4.53 -15.40
N GLY A 80 -7.75 -5.65 -15.15
CA GLY A 80 -8.36 -6.44 -16.21
C GLY A 80 -7.29 -6.88 -17.23
N HIS A 81 -7.52 -6.59 -18.51
CA HIS A 81 -6.57 -6.87 -19.61
C HIS A 81 -5.74 -5.65 -20.03
N SER A 82 -5.62 -4.65 -19.17
CA SER A 82 -4.87 -3.41 -19.45
C SER A 82 -3.78 -3.19 -18.42
N LEU A 83 -2.69 -2.55 -18.84
CA LEU A 83 -1.69 -2.03 -17.91
C LEU A 83 -2.03 -0.57 -17.62
N MET A 84 -2.27 -0.26 -16.35
CA MET A 84 -2.58 1.09 -15.90
C MET A 84 -1.35 1.73 -15.26
N ARG A 85 -1.09 3.00 -15.55
CA ARG A 85 -0.08 3.82 -14.89
C ARG A 85 -0.76 4.86 -14.01
N TYR A 86 -0.30 4.93 -12.78
CA TYR A 86 -0.69 5.89 -11.76
C TYR A 86 0.39 6.94 -11.56
N ASP A 87 0.02 8.14 -11.16
CA ASP A 87 0.99 9.22 -10.87
C ASP A 87 1.29 9.35 -9.38
N THR A 88 0.48 8.70 -8.55
CA THR A 88 0.60 8.74 -7.09
C THR A 88 0.61 7.34 -6.49
N ILE A 89 1.24 7.24 -5.32
CA ILE A 89 1.22 6.04 -4.47
C ILE A 89 0.42 6.34 -3.20
N ALA A 90 -0.33 5.35 -2.74
CA ALA A 90 -0.89 5.30 -1.40
C ALA A 90 -0.41 4.05 -0.67
N VAL A 91 -0.33 4.11 0.65
CA VAL A 91 -0.04 2.94 1.48
C VAL A 91 -1.29 2.59 2.26
N ASN A 92 -1.79 1.39 2.03
CA ASN A 92 -2.95 0.87 2.73
C ASN A 92 -2.54 0.27 4.08
N THR A 93 -3.34 0.51 5.09
CA THR A 93 -3.23 -0.16 6.40
C THR A 93 -4.60 -0.64 6.88
N ILE A 94 -4.59 -1.68 7.68
CA ILE A 94 -5.82 -2.23 8.28
C ILE A 94 -6.04 -1.57 9.63
N VAL A 95 -7.26 -1.10 9.86
CA VAL A 95 -7.69 -0.37 11.05
C VAL A 95 -8.80 -1.16 11.75
N LYS A 96 -8.63 -1.43 13.05
CA LYS A 96 -9.72 -1.95 13.89
C LYS A 96 -10.72 -0.82 14.15
N ASN A 97 -11.97 -1.01 13.74
CA ASN A 97 -13.02 -0.02 13.90
C ASN A 97 -13.77 -0.16 15.25
N ARG A 98 -14.63 0.80 15.58
CA ARG A 98 -15.37 0.83 16.84
C ARG A 98 -16.35 -0.34 17.02
N ARG A 99 -16.66 -1.10 15.97
CA ARG A 99 -17.49 -2.32 16.04
C ARG A 99 -16.66 -3.56 16.34
N GLY A 100 -15.33 -3.44 16.46
CA GLY A 100 -14.42 -4.57 16.63
C GLY A 100 -14.07 -5.30 15.33
N GLU A 101 -14.55 -4.82 14.20
CA GLU A 101 -14.26 -5.30 12.86
C GLU A 101 -13.03 -4.60 12.29
N VAL A 102 -12.54 -5.04 11.13
CA VAL A 102 -11.45 -4.39 10.41
C VAL A 102 -11.97 -3.60 9.22
N SER A 103 -11.34 -2.45 8.97
CA SER A 103 -11.61 -1.61 7.82
C SER A 103 -10.29 -1.25 7.13
N SER A 104 -10.34 -1.08 5.83
CA SER A 104 -9.20 -0.68 4.99
C SER A 104 -9.04 0.83 5.00
N CYS A 105 -7.79 1.31 5.01
CA CYS A 105 -7.48 2.73 5.00
C CYS A 105 -6.29 3.02 4.09
N ASP A 106 -6.55 3.62 2.94
CA ASP A 106 -5.52 4.13 2.04
C ASP A 106 -5.04 5.49 2.52
N ILE A 107 -3.73 5.64 2.65
CA ILE A 107 -3.08 6.86 3.09
C ILE A 107 -2.24 7.39 1.93
N PRO A 108 -2.50 8.61 1.43
CA PRO A 108 -1.72 9.17 0.35
C PRO A 108 -0.25 9.28 0.80
N PHE A 109 0.66 8.78 -0.03
CA PHE A 109 2.07 8.81 0.31
C PHE A 109 2.64 10.22 0.12
N SER A 110 3.35 10.69 1.13
CA SER A 110 4.18 11.90 1.11
C SER A 110 5.59 11.56 1.57
N ALA A 111 6.60 12.06 0.88
CA ALA A 111 7.99 11.98 1.32
C ALA A 111 8.26 12.84 2.57
N ASP A 112 7.43 13.87 2.82
CA ASP A 112 7.42 14.60 4.09
C ASP A 112 6.78 13.73 5.18
N LEU A 113 7.61 13.25 6.11
CA LEU A 113 7.18 12.41 7.23
C LEU A 113 6.11 13.10 8.09
N ALA A 114 6.22 14.40 8.32
CA ALA A 114 5.25 15.12 9.14
C ALA A 114 3.88 15.22 8.46
N GLN A 115 3.85 15.38 7.14
CA GLN A 115 2.60 15.33 6.38
C GLN A 115 2.00 13.93 6.41
N PHE A 116 2.80 12.90 6.14
CA PHE A 116 2.32 11.52 6.16
C PHE A 116 1.79 11.10 7.54
N ASP A 117 2.44 11.53 8.63
CA ASP A 117 1.97 11.27 10.00
C ASP A 117 0.60 11.92 10.28
N ARG A 118 0.42 13.19 9.85
CA ARG A 118 -0.87 13.87 9.99
C ARG A 118 -2.00 13.14 9.24
N ASP A 119 -1.73 12.76 7.99
CA ASP A 119 -2.71 12.06 7.15
C ASP A 119 -3.02 10.69 7.73
N TYR A 120 -2.00 9.94 8.16
CA TYR A 120 -2.16 8.63 8.81
C TYR A 120 -3.06 8.73 10.05
N ILE A 121 -2.79 9.68 10.94
CA ILE A 121 -3.56 9.84 12.18
C ILE A 121 -5.00 10.25 11.87
N CYS A 122 -5.19 11.22 10.99
CA CYS A 122 -6.51 11.73 10.62
C CYS A 122 -7.37 10.65 9.97
N LEU A 123 -6.85 10.00 8.92
CA LEU A 123 -7.59 9.02 8.13
C LEU A 123 -7.88 7.73 8.92
N THR A 124 -6.88 7.19 9.65
CA THR A 124 -7.12 5.99 10.46
C THR A 124 -8.13 6.23 11.57
N ARG A 125 -8.15 7.42 12.20
CA ARG A 125 -9.18 7.80 13.17
C ARG A 125 -10.55 7.87 12.51
N HIS A 126 -10.66 8.54 11.37
CA HIS A 126 -11.92 8.64 10.63
C HIS A 126 -12.47 7.26 10.27
N VAL A 127 -11.62 6.36 9.74
CA VAL A 127 -11.99 4.97 9.41
C VAL A 127 -12.45 4.20 10.64
N ALA A 128 -11.73 4.33 11.76
CA ALA A 128 -12.09 3.68 13.02
C ALA A 128 -13.46 4.12 13.54
N GLU A 129 -13.77 5.40 13.43
CA GLU A 129 -15.04 5.99 13.90
C GLU A 129 -16.20 5.74 12.94
N SER A 130 -15.98 5.89 11.63
CA SER A 130 -17.02 5.72 10.61
C SER A 130 -17.38 4.27 10.33
N CYS A 131 -16.47 3.33 10.61
CA CYS A 131 -16.56 1.92 10.21
C CYS A 131 -16.69 1.72 8.69
N LYS A 132 -16.13 2.64 7.91
CA LYS A 132 -16.10 2.59 6.45
C LYS A 132 -14.67 2.58 5.98
N ASN A 133 -14.42 1.92 4.86
CA ASN A 133 -13.13 1.99 4.19
C ASN A 133 -12.85 3.41 3.69
N HIS A 134 -11.58 3.74 3.58
CA HIS A 134 -11.10 4.92 2.88
C HIS A 134 -10.23 4.44 1.70
N ASP A 135 -10.73 4.62 0.49
CA ASP A 135 -10.13 4.13 -0.74
C ASP A 135 -9.65 5.29 -1.61
N LEU A 136 -8.49 5.13 -2.24
CA LEU A 136 -7.89 6.08 -3.17
C LEU A 136 -7.75 5.44 -4.57
N PRO A 137 -8.84 5.34 -5.35
CA PRO A 137 -8.88 4.58 -6.60
C PRO A 137 -7.96 5.13 -7.70
N ASP A 138 -7.59 6.41 -7.61
CA ASP A 138 -6.70 7.08 -8.57
C ASP A 138 -5.22 7.00 -8.16
N SER A 139 -4.89 6.24 -7.10
CA SER A 139 -3.51 6.00 -6.62
C SER A 139 -3.14 4.53 -6.75
N MET A 140 -1.85 4.25 -6.98
CA MET A 140 -1.32 2.91 -6.83
C MET A 140 -1.23 2.57 -5.35
N VAL A 141 -2.00 1.58 -4.91
CA VAL A 141 -2.11 1.23 -3.49
C VAL A 141 -1.17 0.08 -3.15
N ILE A 142 -0.33 0.28 -2.15
CA ILE A 142 0.53 -0.75 -1.57
C ILE A 142 -0.11 -1.23 -0.26
N GLY A 143 -0.66 -2.43 -0.29
CA GLY A 143 -1.32 -3.02 0.88
C GLY A 143 -0.32 -3.42 1.97
N THR A 144 -0.64 -3.06 3.21
CA THR A 144 0.08 -3.56 4.39
C THR A 144 -0.89 -4.19 5.39
N SER A 145 -0.43 -5.27 6.03
CA SER A 145 -1.14 -5.88 7.14
C SER A 145 -0.13 -6.23 8.23
N ALA A 146 -0.25 -5.63 9.39
CA ALA A 146 0.64 -5.86 10.51
C ALA A 146 -0.07 -6.70 11.58
N ILE A 147 0.58 -7.78 11.99
CA ILE A 147 0.18 -8.61 13.14
C ILE A 147 1.25 -8.38 14.20
N ILE A 148 0.88 -7.74 15.31
CA ILE A 148 1.82 -7.29 16.34
C ILE A 148 1.65 -8.01 17.68
N ASP A 149 0.53 -8.69 17.86
CA ASP A 149 0.16 -9.32 19.15
C ASP A 149 0.46 -10.83 19.17
N THR A 150 1.00 -11.37 18.09
CA THR A 150 1.27 -12.81 17.96
C THR A 150 2.60 -13.02 17.26
N GLU A 151 3.42 -13.91 17.81
CA GLU A 151 4.61 -14.39 17.14
C GLU A 151 4.21 -15.33 15.98
N ILE A 152 4.75 -15.10 14.80
CA ILE A 152 4.43 -15.87 13.59
C ILE A 152 5.73 -16.48 13.05
N ASP A 153 5.80 -17.80 13.04
CA ASP A 153 6.94 -18.53 12.46
C ASP A 153 6.95 -18.53 10.93
N GLY A 154 5.81 -18.25 10.31
CA GLY A 154 5.67 -18.16 8.87
C GLY A 154 4.28 -17.70 8.45
N ALA A 155 4.19 -17.17 7.25
CA ALA A 155 2.92 -16.81 6.63
C ALA A 155 2.89 -17.35 5.20
N VAL A 156 1.77 -17.96 4.80
CA VAL A 156 1.51 -18.35 3.42
C VAL A 156 0.42 -17.43 2.89
N GLY A 157 0.68 -16.74 1.80
CA GLY A 157 -0.31 -15.91 1.14
C GLY A 157 -1.48 -16.75 0.65
N MET A 158 -2.69 -16.41 1.07
CA MET A 158 -3.89 -17.01 0.51
C MET A 158 -4.34 -16.18 -0.70
N TYR A 159 -4.46 -16.84 -1.84
CA TYR A 159 -5.07 -16.25 -3.01
C TYR A 159 -6.59 -16.17 -2.79
N SER A 160 -7.10 -14.96 -2.70
CA SER A 160 -8.54 -14.74 -2.85
C SER A 160 -8.83 -14.57 -4.35
N GLY A 161 -9.39 -15.58 -4.98
CA GLY A 161 -9.68 -15.62 -6.43
C GLY A 161 -10.77 -14.64 -6.87
N ILE A 162 -10.71 -13.38 -6.41
CA ILE A 162 -11.62 -12.33 -6.83
C ILE A 162 -10.87 -11.39 -7.78
N PHE A 163 -10.56 -11.92 -8.95
CA PHE A 163 -10.35 -11.10 -10.14
C PHE A 163 -11.40 -11.56 -11.16
N ASN A 164 -12.60 -11.02 -11.02
CA ASN A 164 -13.60 -11.00 -12.08
C ASN A 164 -13.46 -9.71 -12.87
#